data_4d966707a5b289d2a662421cb9676f94
#
_entry.id   4d966707a5b289d2a662421cb9676f94
#
_cell.length_a   1.000
_cell.length_b   1.000
_cell.length_c   1.000
_cell.angle_alpha   90.00
_cell.angle_beta   90.00
_cell.angle_gamma   90.00
#
_symmetry.space_group_name_H-M   'P 1'
#
loop_
_entity.id
_entity.type
_entity.pdbx_description
1 polymer ?
#
loop_
_entity_poly.entity_id
_entity_poly.type
_entity_poly.pdbx_seq_one_letter_code
_entity_poly.pdbx_strand_id
1 'polypeptide(L)'
;MAKLYFLPRVALKAQDALLPLAWRLEAAVVRWTFRHLRRLPLEDAQGRAARWFRRIGPRTPVAQKLLRNLAILHPEAPLSVLKVEARDSFAALGQAVAELAHSDAISENPERFCEFMVDPAAEAALSDPQAPAVLITAHVGPWSFTNLIAAWGRFPLSILYAPESNPGVREEFLRLRGALPVTLIPRDNSMRGLLKALGKGEKVGLASDVRLDSGEPLPFFGHPMLTNTVPGRLALRAGCPLIPIRAQRLGPGRFRIHAEAPLDPGPEDQPLEDRVQHLAQQVLGTYERWIQEAPGEWMAMARRWPKALELEAYQRAEARDRAS
;
A
#
# COMPACT_ATOMS: atom_id res chain seq x y z
N MET A 1 9.37 12.70 15.36
CA MET A 1 10.81 12.43 15.08
C MET A 1 11.01 12.45 13.58
N ALA A 2 11.93 13.26 13.09
CA ALA A 2 12.30 13.33 11.68
C ALA A 2 12.87 11.97 11.21
N LYS A 3 12.35 11.42 10.11
CA LYS A 3 12.80 10.13 9.55
C LYS A 3 13.52 10.39 8.23
N LEU A 4 14.70 9.81 8.06
CA LEU A 4 15.34 9.62 6.76
C LEU A 4 14.79 8.32 6.16
N TYR A 5 14.34 8.34 4.92
CA TYR A 5 13.71 7.19 4.26
C TYR A 5 14.74 6.28 3.59
N PHE A 6 15.77 6.84 2.98
CA PHE A 6 16.72 6.14 2.13
C PHE A 6 18.17 6.16 2.65
N LEU A 7 18.51 7.07 3.57
CA LEU A 7 19.84 7.11 4.15
C LEU A 7 19.90 6.35 5.48
N PRO A 8 21.01 5.64 5.77
CA PRO A 8 21.18 4.97 7.05
C PRO A 8 21.10 6.00 8.19
N ARG A 9 20.46 5.61 9.29
CA ARG A 9 20.42 6.41 10.52
C ARG A 9 21.82 6.47 11.11
N VAL A 10 22.63 7.38 10.65
CA VAL A 10 23.87 7.73 11.34
C VAL A 10 23.47 8.29 12.72
N ALA A 11 24.13 7.80 13.76
CA ALA A 11 23.84 8.16 15.16
C ALA A 11 23.94 9.69 15.34
N LEU A 12 22.81 10.33 15.41
CA LEU A 12 22.64 11.77 15.31
C LEU A 12 22.46 12.36 16.71
N LYS A 13 23.51 12.43 17.49
CA LYS A 13 23.55 13.28 18.68
C LYS A 13 23.91 14.76 18.35
N ALA A 14 24.34 15.05 17.10
CA ALA A 14 24.53 16.41 16.55
C ALA A 14 23.44 16.76 15.50
N GLN A 15 22.20 16.35 15.74
CA GLN A 15 21.20 16.08 14.70
C GLN A 15 20.59 17.32 14.04
N ASP A 16 20.35 18.39 14.75
CA ASP A 16 19.51 19.49 14.22
C ASP A 16 20.22 20.32 13.13
N ALA A 17 21.54 20.44 13.18
CA ALA A 17 22.31 21.22 12.20
C ALA A 17 22.54 20.47 10.87
N LEU A 18 22.69 19.13 10.90
CA LEU A 18 22.98 18.31 9.71
C LEU A 18 21.71 17.78 9.02
N LEU A 19 20.58 17.77 9.70
CA LEU A 19 19.32 17.26 9.17
C LEU A 19 18.86 17.98 7.90
N PRO A 20 18.92 19.32 7.78
CA PRO A 20 18.54 20.00 6.54
C PRO A 20 19.42 19.62 5.34
N LEU A 21 20.73 19.41 5.58
CA LEU A 21 21.65 18.97 4.52
C LEU A 21 21.37 17.54 4.10
N ALA A 22 21.15 16.63 5.06
CA ALA A 22 20.76 15.25 4.80
C ALA A 22 19.43 15.18 4.02
N TRP A 23 18.45 16.00 4.36
CA TRP A 23 17.19 16.10 3.64
C TRP A 23 17.35 16.64 2.21
N ARG A 24 18.21 17.62 1.99
CA ARG A 24 18.51 18.14 0.65
C ARG A 24 19.16 17.05 -0.22
N LEU A 25 20.11 16.31 0.35
CA LEU A 25 20.77 15.20 -0.35
C LEU A 25 19.77 14.07 -0.67
N GLU A 26 18.96 13.66 0.29
CA GLU A 26 17.92 12.66 0.10
C GLU A 26 16.95 13.08 -1.01
N ALA A 27 16.43 14.31 -0.97
CA ALA A 27 15.54 14.84 -2.00
C ALA A 27 16.22 14.92 -3.36
N ALA A 28 17.51 15.26 -3.43
CA ALA A 28 18.27 15.27 -4.68
C ALA A 28 18.41 13.86 -5.27
N VAL A 29 18.71 12.85 -4.44
CA VAL A 29 18.80 11.45 -4.86
C VAL A 29 17.45 10.95 -5.35
N VAL A 30 16.37 11.23 -4.62
CA VAL A 30 15.00 10.85 -5.02
C VAL A 30 14.63 11.48 -6.36
N ARG A 31 14.79 12.79 -6.51
CA ARG A 31 14.53 13.50 -7.78
C ARG A 31 15.38 12.97 -8.94
N TRP A 32 16.66 12.66 -8.67
CA TRP A 32 17.54 12.09 -9.69
C TRP A 32 17.05 10.69 -10.12
N THR A 33 16.67 9.84 -9.15
CA THR A 33 16.16 8.49 -9.42
C THR A 33 14.92 8.54 -10.29
N PHE A 34 13.92 9.36 -9.92
CA PHE A 34 12.69 9.50 -10.72
C PHE A 34 12.97 10.05 -12.11
N ARG A 35 13.82 11.08 -12.24
CA ARG A 35 14.21 11.63 -13.55
C ARG A 35 14.96 10.62 -14.42
N HIS A 36 15.82 9.80 -13.80
CA HIS A 36 16.54 8.76 -14.53
C HIS A 36 15.58 7.67 -15.04
N LEU A 37 14.70 7.15 -14.18
CA LEU A 37 13.73 6.13 -14.55
C LEU A 37 12.77 6.64 -15.64
N ARG A 38 12.32 7.88 -15.52
CA ARG A 38 11.43 8.53 -16.50
C ARG A 38 11.99 8.60 -17.93
N ARG A 39 13.30 8.62 -18.09
CA ARG A 39 13.95 8.67 -19.41
C ARG A 39 13.95 7.33 -20.15
N LEU A 40 13.62 6.26 -19.45
CA LEU A 40 13.58 4.90 -19.99
C LEU A 40 12.14 4.56 -20.41
N PRO A 41 11.94 3.65 -21.38
CA PRO A 41 10.67 2.96 -21.52
C PRO A 41 10.24 2.33 -20.20
N LEU A 42 8.93 2.26 -19.93
CA LEU A 42 8.39 1.78 -18.65
C LEU A 42 8.93 0.39 -18.29
N GLU A 43 8.96 -0.52 -19.26
CA GLU A 43 9.40 -1.90 -19.08
C GLU A 43 10.88 -1.98 -18.66
N ASP A 44 11.71 -1.15 -19.30
CA ASP A 44 13.15 -1.05 -18.99
C ASP A 44 13.36 -0.42 -17.61
N ALA A 45 12.58 0.60 -17.28
CA ALA A 45 12.60 1.26 -15.98
C ALA A 45 12.23 0.28 -14.86
N GLN A 46 11.14 -0.49 -15.04
CA GLN A 46 10.72 -1.55 -14.10
C GLN A 46 11.83 -2.58 -13.90
N GLY A 47 12.36 -3.14 -15.00
CA GLY A 47 13.43 -4.14 -14.94
C GLY A 47 14.71 -3.62 -14.28
N ARG A 48 15.12 -2.39 -14.57
CA ARG A 48 16.30 -1.76 -13.96
C ARG A 48 16.10 -1.48 -12.47
N ALA A 49 15.00 -0.87 -12.11
CA ALA A 49 14.68 -0.57 -10.73
C ALA A 49 14.51 -1.85 -9.89
N ALA A 50 13.84 -2.88 -10.41
CA ALA A 50 13.71 -4.19 -9.76
C ALA A 50 15.09 -4.81 -9.45
N ARG A 51 15.99 -4.87 -10.41
CA ARG A 51 17.34 -5.41 -10.20
C ARG A 51 18.11 -4.60 -9.15
N TRP A 52 17.99 -3.30 -9.19
CA TRP A 52 18.68 -2.41 -8.26
C TRP A 52 18.18 -2.57 -6.82
N PHE A 53 16.88 -2.53 -6.63
CA PHE A 53 16.26 -2.70 -5.32
C PHE A 53 16.45 -4.12 -4.75
N ARG A 54 16.35 -5.14 -5.59
CA ARG A 54 16.66 -6.55 -5.23
C ARG A 54 18.06 -6.71 -4.66
N ARG A 55 19.05 -5.94 -5.18
CA ARG A 55 20.45 -5.99 -4.74
C ARG A 55 20.71 -5.14 -3.48
N ILE A 56 20.16 -3.95 -3.40
CA ILE A 56 20.45 -2.98 -2.34
C ILE A 56 19.50 -3.17 -1.15
N GLY A 57 18.22 -3.43 -1.39
CA GLY A 57 17.18 -3.54 -0.39
C GLY A 57 17.53 -4.44 0.81
N PRO A 58 18.04 -5.67 0.59
CA PRO A 58 18.44 -6.56 1.67
C PRO A 58 19.53 -6.01 2.62
N ARG A 59 20.27 -4.98 2.20
CA ARG A 59 21.32 -4.32 3.02
C ARG A 59 20.78 -3.18 3.85
N THR A 60 19.51 -2.85 3.71
CA THR A 60 18.87 -1.76 4.45
C THR A 60 18.33 -2.24 5.80
N PRO A 61 18.21 -1.36 6.82
CA PRO A 61 17.59 -1.72 8.09
C PRO A 61 16.14 -2.18 7.99
N VAL A 62 15.48 -1.90 6.86
CA VAL A 62 14.08 -2.29 6.60
C VAL A 62 13.98 -3.79 6.32
N ALA A 63 15.04 -4.42 5.79
CA ALA A 63 15.06 -5.85 5.47
C ALA A 63 14.73 -6.75 6.67
N GLN A 64 15.22 -6.40 7.87
CA GLN A 64 14.88 -7.17 9.07
C GLN A 64 13.39 -7.15 9.42
N LYS A 65 12.71 -6.02 9.21
CA LYS A 65 11.26 -5.93 9.45
C LYS A 65 10.50 -6.77 8.44
N LEU A 66 10.89 -6.71 7.18
CA LEU A 66 10.34 -7.53 6.12
C LEU A 66 10.49 -9.02 6.43
N LEU A 67 11.69 -9.48 6.77
CA LEU A 67 11.96 -10.89 7.11
C LEU A 67 11.14 -11.38 8.31
N ARG A 68 10.92 -10.53 9.32
CA ARG A 68 10.05 -10.86 10.47
C ARG A 68 8.59 -11.04 10.07
N ASN A 69 8.08 -10.16 9.21
CA ASN A 69 6.72 -10.27 8.71
C ASN A 69 6.57 -11.53 7.82
N LEU A 70 7.54 -11.81 6.95
CA LEU A 70 7.53 -13.03 6.13
C LEU A 70 7.63 -14.30 6.96
N ALA A 71 8.34 -14.29 8.10
CA ALA A 71 8.41 -15.43 9.01
C ALA A 71 7.07 -15.74 9.71
N ILE A 72 6.19 -14.76 9.85
CA ILE A 72 4.82 -14.98 10.31
C ILE A 72 3.97 -15.54 9.18
N LEU A 73 4.16 -15.03 7.97
CA LEU A 73 3.45 -15.47 6.77
C LEU A 73 3.74 -16.94 6.43
N HIS A 74 5.00 -17.34 6.58
CA HIS A 74 5.50 -18.67 6.25
C HIS A 74 6.16 -19.32 7.48
N PRO A 75 5.37 -19.77 8.49
CA PRO A 75 5.90 -20.22 9.77
C PRO A 75 6.81 -21.44 9.67
N GLU A 76 6.70 -22.22 8.58
CA GLU A 76 7.51 -23.42 8.36
C GLU A 76 8.75 -23.17 7.47
N ALA A 77 8.87 -21.98 6.87
CA ALA A 77 9.99 -21.70 5.97
C ALA A 77 11.30 -21.41 6.73
N PRO A 78 12.44 -21.94 6.26
CA PRO A 78 13.76 -21.56 6.77
C PRO A 78 14.11 -20.13 6.34
N LEU A 79 15.01 -19.49 7.08
CA LEU A 79 15.39 -18.10 6.84
C LEU A 79 16.02 -17.86 5.42
N SER A 80 16.69 -18.88 4.88
CA SER A 80 17.25 -18.85 3.51
C SER A 80 16.16 -18.62 2.44
N VAL A 81 15.01 -19.30 2.57
CA VAL A 81 13.84 -19.13 1.69
C VAL A 81 13.25 -17.73 1.86
N LEU A 82 13.05 -17.28 3.09
CA LEU A 82 12.52 -15.95 3.39
C LEU A 82 13.41 -14.81 2.85
N LYS A 83 14.73 -15.02 2.82
CA LYS A 83 15.68 -14.08 2.22
C LYS A 83 15.52 -13.96 0.69
N VAL A 84 15.14 -15.03 0.02
CA VAL A 84 14.83 -15.00 -1.44
C VAL A 84 13.57 -14.19 -1.66
N GLU A 85 12.50 -14.49 -0.95
CA GLU A 85 11.22 -13.78 -1.03
C GLU A 85 11.35 -12.30 -0.67
N ALA A 86 12.14 -11.97 0.37
CA ALA A 86 12.44 -10.58 0.70
C ALA A 86 13.12 -9.81 -0.45
N ARG A 87 13.99 -10.49 -1.24
CA ARG A 87 14.58 -9.88 -2.43
C ARG A 87 13.53 -9.63 -3.51
N ASP A 88 12.53 -10.49 -3.65
CA ASP A 88 11.43 -10.30 -4.58
C ASP A 88 10.53 -9.14 -4.15
N SER A 89 10.23 -9.00 -2.86
CA SER A 89 9.52 -7.84 -2.32
C SER A 89 10.28 -6.52 -2.56
N PHE A 90 11.60 -6.51 -2.45
CA PHE A 90 12.40 -5.34 -2.83
C PHE A 90 12.38 -5.09 -4.34
N ALA A 91 12.39 -6.12 -5.17
CA ALA A 91 12.25 -5.97 -6.62
C ALA A 91 10.88 -5.35 -6.97
N ALA A 92 9.81 -5.83 -6.36
CA ALA A 92 8.46 -5.29 -6.52
C ALA A 92 8.37 -3.80 -6.08
N LEU A 93 9.05 -3.44 -4.98
CA LEU A 93 9.17 -2.02 -4.59
C LEU A 93 9.90 -1.19 -5.66
N GLY A 94 10.97 -1.73 -6.23
CA GLY A 94 11.69 -1.08 -7.33
C GLY A 94 10.79 -0.84 -8.54
N GLN A 95 9.99 -1.84 -8.93
CA GLN A 95 8.98 -1.70 -9.98
C GLN A 95 7.97 -0.60 -9.65
N ALA A 96 7.44 -0.58 -8.43
CA ALA A 96 6.50 0.45 -8.00
C ALA A 96 7.07 1.88 -8.06
N VAL A 97 8.38 2.05 -7.79
CA VAL A 97 9.08 3.33 -7.96
C VAL A 97 9.17 3.72 -9.43
N ALA A 98 9.46 2.78 -10.33
CA ALA A 98 9.49 3.04 -11.77
C ALA A 98 8.10 3.38 -12.32
N GLU A 99 7.08 2.67 -11.88
CA GLU A 99 5.67 2.88 -12.20
C GLU A 99 5.19 4.28 -11.77
N LEU A 100 5.53 4.69 -10.56
CA LEU A 100 5.23 6.03 -10.07
C LEU A 100 5.93 7.12 -10.90
N ALA A 101 7.15 6.85 -11.40
CA ALA A 101 7.86 7.77 -12.31
C ALA A 101 7.13 7.98 -13.65
N HIS A 102 6.28 7.04 -14.06
CA HIS A 102 5.52 7.07 -15.31
C HIS A 102 4.01 7.26 -15.09
N SER A 103 3.60 7.65 -13.89
CA SER A 103 2.19 7.76 -13.53
C SER A 103 1.38 8.69 -14.43
N ASP A 104 1.99 9.75 -14.98
CA ASP A 104 1.34 10.64 -15.94
C ASP A 104 1.05 9.94 -17.28
N ALA A 105 2.04 9.30 -17.90
CA ALA A 105 1.86 8.58 -19.16
C ALA A 105 0.82 7.45 -19.04
N ILE A 106 0.80 6.77 -17.89
CA ILE A 106 -0.17 5.71 -17.61
C ILE A 106 -1.57 6.29 -17.38
N SER A 107 -1.67 7.42 -16.65
CA SER A 107 -2.95 8.08 -16.36
C SER A 107 -3.57 8.76 -17.57
N GLU A 108 -2.74 9.28 -18.47
CA GLU A 108 -3.21 9.89 -19.73
C GLU A 108 -3.79 8.84 -20.70
N ASN A 109 -3.28 7.61 -20.66
CA ASN A 109 -3.69 6.54 -21.56
C ASN A 109 -3.88 5.21 -20.80
N PRO A 110 -4.79 5.13 -19.81
CA PRO A 110 -4.92 3.95 -18.94
C PRO A 110 -5.26 2.68 -19.73
N GLU A 111 -6.03 2.76 -20.79
CA GLU A 111 -6.43 1.63 -21.63
C GLU A 111 -5.26 0.96 -22.35
N ARG A 112 -4.17 1.70 -22.62
CA ARG A 112 -2.95 1.15 -23.21
C ARG A 112 -2.20 0.24 -22.24
N PHE A 113 -2.26 0.53 -20.95
CA PHE A 113 -1.46 -0.12 -19.91
C PHE A 113 -2.28 -1.04 -19.01
N CYS A 114 -3.58 -0.77 -18.84
CA CYS A 114 -4.43 -1.42 -17.87
C CYS A 114 -5.60 -2.18 -18.50
N GLU A 115 -5.82 -3.39 -18.02
CA GLU A 115 -7.08 -4.11 -18.17
C GLU A 115 -7.95 -3.82 -16.96
N PHE A 116 -9.21 -3.43 -17.16
CA PHE A 116 -10.16 -3.24 -16.07
C PHE A 116 -11.07 -4.47 -15.98
N MET A 117 -11.07 -5.11 -14.82
CA MET A 117 -11.95 -6.20 -14.47
C MET A 117 -12.83 -5.76 -13.30
N VAL A 118 -14.11 -5.62 -13.53
CA VAL A 118 -15.03 -5.09 -12.53
C VAL A 118 -16.11 -6.13 -12.30
N ASP A 119 -16.27 -6.55 -11.05
CA ASP A 119 -17.37 -7.43 -10.66
C ASP A 119 -18.71 -6.75 -10.94
N PRO A 120 -19.75 -7.47 -11.45
CA PRO A 120 -21.04 -6.86 -11.77
C PRO A 120 -21.68 -6.11 -10.59
N ALA A 121 -21.52 -6.59 -9.35
CA ALA A 121 -22.05 -5.90 -8.18
C ALA A 121 -21.23 -4.63 -7.85
N ALA A 122 -19.92 -4.64 -8.09
CA ALA A 122 -19.08 -3.44 -7.98
C ALA A 122 -19.40 -2.43 -9.09
N GLU A 123 -19.62 -2.90 -10.32
CA GLU A 123 -20.02 -2.06 -11.44
C GLU A 123 -21.35 -1.35 -11.15
N ALA A 124 -22.35 -2.07 -10.67
CA ALA A 124 -23.64 -1.49 -10.26
C ALA A 124 -23.45 -0.41 -9.18
N ALA A 125 -22.58 -0.67 -8.18
CA ALA A 125 -22.30 0.28 -7.10
C ALA A 125 -21.46 1.50 -7.53
N LEU A 126 -20.66 1.37 -8.60
CA LEU A 126 -19.79 2.43 -9.11
C LEU A 126 -20.38 3.16 -10.32
N SER A 127 -21.49 2.67 -10.91
CA SER A 127 -22.12 3.22 -12.13
C SER A 127 -22.63 4.65 -11.96
N ASP A 128 -23.10 5.02 -10.77
CA ASP A 128 -23.46 6.40 -10.47
C ASP A 128 -22.21 7.19 -10.02
N PRO A 129 -21.70 8.13 -10.82
CA PRO A 129 -20.53 8.91 -10.44
C PRO A 129 -20.70 9.75 -9.16
N GLN A 130 -21.95 10.04 -8.78
CA GLN A 130 -22.29 10.87 -7.61
C GLN A 130 -22.72 10.05 -6.38
N ALA A 131 -22.84 8.73 -6.48
CA ALA A 131 -23.09 7.89 -5.32
C ALA A 131 -21.80 7.66 -4.53
N PRO A 132 -21.80 7.82 -3.18
CA PRO A 132 -20.62 7.60 -2.38
C PRO A 132 -20.23 6.12 -2.34
N ALA A 133 -18.93 5.83 -2.24
CA ALA A 133 -18.41 4.49 -1.96
C ALA A 133 -17.06 4.58 -1.23
N VAL A 134 -16.75 3.57 -0.42
CA VAL A 134 -15.43 3.42 0.20
C VAL A 134 -14.66 2.35 -0.56
N LEU A 135 -13.54 2.71 -1.16
CA LEU A 135 -12.65 1.82 -1.90
C LEU A 135 -11.46 1.45 -1.01
N ILE A 136 -11.15 0.17 -0.89
CA ILE A 136 -10.02 -0.30 -0.10
C ILE A 136 -8.99 -1.01 -0.96
N THR A 137 -7.74 -0.86 -0.56
CA THR A 137 -6.63 -1.60 -1.15
C THR A 137 -5.57 -1.94 -0.11
N ALA A 138 -4.64 -2.80 -0.47
CA ALA A 138 -3.45 -3.13 0.30
C ALA A 138 -2.18 -2.71 -0.47
N HIS A 139 -1.06 -2.57 0.23
CA HIS A 139 0.24 -2.30 -0.40
C HIS A 139 0.80 -3.57 -1.07
N VAL A 140 0.05 -4.13 -2.01
CA VAL A 140 0.41 -5.33 -2.81
C VAL A 140 0.47 -4.93 -4.28
N GLY A 141 1.52 -5.32 -4.96
CA GLY A 141 1.70 -5.04 -6.38
C GLY A 141 1.79 -3.54 -6.70
N PRO A 142 1.27 -3.11 -7.85
CA PRO A 142 1.24 -1.71 -8.26
C PRO A 142 0.08 -0.94 -7.64
N TRP A 143 -0.08 -1.02 -6.30
CA TRP A 143 -1.26 -0.51 -5.55
C TRP A 143 -1.62 0.95 -5.85
N SER A 144 -0.67 1.79 -6.26
CA SER A 144 -0.96 3.19 -6.63
C SER A 144 -1.89 3.30 -7.82
N PHE A 145 -1.94 2.27 -8.67
CA PHE A 145 -2.77 2.26 -9.88
C PHE A 145 -4.20 1.78 -9.63
N THR A 146 -4.52 1.30 -8.43
CA THR A 146 -5.94 1.09 -8.06
C THR A 146 -6.76 2.36 -8.22
N ASN A 147 -6.11 3.52 -8.12
CA ASN A 147 -6.73 4.82 -8.31
C ASN A 147 -7.21 5.08 -9.76
N LEU A 148 -6.70 4.34 -10.74
CA LEU A 148 -7.13 4.44 -12.13
C LEU A 148 -8.56 3.92 -12.36
N ILE A 149 -9.14 3.23 -11.38
CA ILE A 149 -10.57 2.89 -11.39
C ILE A 149 -11.45 4.14 -11.49
N ALA A 150 -10.96 5.29 -11.00
CA ALA A 150 -11.64 6.57 -11.14
C ALA A 150 -11.71 7.06 -12.61
N ALA A 151 -10.69 6.77 -13.41
CA ALA A 151 -10.70 7.06 -14.85
C ALA A 151 -11.66 6.14 -15.59
N TRP A 152 -11.70 4.85 -15.24
CA TRP A 152 -12.64 3.88 -15.79
C TRP A 152 -14.10 4.28 -15.53
N GLY A 153 -14.47 4.57 -14.30
CA GLY A 153 -15.82 4.91 -13.88
C GLY A 153 -16.17 6.40 -14.02
N ARG A 154 -15.22 7.24 -14.43
CA ARG A 154 -15.40 8.70 -14.59
C ARG A 154 -15.98 9.39 -13.37
N PHE A 155 -15.58 8.96 -12.16
CA PHE A 155 -16.06 9.50 -10.90
C PHE A 155 -14.96 10.21 -10.12
N PRO A 156 -15.30 11.22 -9.27
CA PRO A 156 -14.36 11.85 -8.37
C PRO A 156 -13.91 10.86 -7.28
N LEU A 157 -12.60 10.73 -7.09
CA LEU A 157 -11.99 9.88 -6.08
C LEU A 157 -11.07 10.70 -5.18
N SER A 158 -11.34 10.68 -3.89
CA SER A 158 -10.50 11.28 -2.86
C SER A 158 -9.73 10.19 -2.12
N ILE A 159 -8.39 10.26 -2.08
CA ILE A 159 -7.57 9.24 -1.42
C ILE A 159 -6.80 9.79 -0.21
N LEU A 160 -6.69 8.93 0.80
CA LEU A 160 -5.88 9.21 1.97
C LEU A 160 -4.39 9.00 1.65
N TYR A 161 -3.54 9.97 2.01
CA TYR A 161 -2.09 9.81 1.92
C TYR A 161 -1.38 10.25 3.20
N ALA A 162 -0.26 9.60 3.50
CA ALA A 162 0.63 10.01 4.59
C ALA A 162 1.74 10.89 4.03
N PRO A 163 1.83 12.18 4.43
CA PRO A 163 2.89 13.06 3.95
C PRO A 163 4.27 12.57 4.39
N GLU A 164 5.23 12.63 3.48
CA GLU A 164 6.64 12.36 3.75
C GLU A 164 7.22 13.40 4.72
N SER A 165 8.09 12.96 5.64
CA SER A 165 8.69 13.83 6.64
C SER A 165 9.67 14.85 6.04
N ASN A 166 10.40 14.46 4.98
CA ASN A 166 11.29 15.34 4.24
C ASN A 166 10.50 16.21 3.26
N PRO A 167 10.48 17.55 3.42
CA PRO A 167 9.71 18.44 2.55
C PRO A 167 10.04 18.31 1.07
N GLY A 168 11.32 18.16 0.72
CA GLY A 168 11.74 18.05 -0.68
C GLY A 168 11.37 16.69 -1.31
N VAL A 169 11.30 15.62 -0.53
CA VAL A 169 10.76 14.32 -0.96
C VAL A 169 9.25 14.41 -1.10
N ARG A 170 8.56 15.04 -0.14
CA ARG A 170 7.10 15.26 -0.19
C ARG A 170 6.68 16.00 -1.45
N GLU A 171 7.37 17.10 -1.79
CA GLU A 171 7.08 17.87 -3.00
C GLU A 171 7.15 17.00 -4.26
N GLU A 172 8.20 16.17 -4.38
CA GLU A 172 8.36 15.27 -5.53
C GLU A 172 7.27 14.20 -5.58
N PHE A 173 6.92 13.58 -4.45
CA PHE A 173 5.82 12.59 -4.41
C PHE A 173 4.45 13.21 -4.68
N LEU A 174 4.18 14.44 -4.20
CA LEU A 174 2.94 15.14 -4.51
C LEU A 174 2.85 15.46 -6.00
N ARG A 175 3.95 15.87 -6.61
CA ARG A 175 4.02 16.11 -8.06
C ARG A 175 3.68 14.85 -8.87
N LEU A 176 4.26 13.70 -8.49
CA LEU A 176 4.03 12.42 -9.17
C LEU A 176 2.60 11.91 -8.95
N ARG A 177 2.09 11.98 -7.72
CA ARG A 177 0.71 11.59 -7.40
C ARG A 177 -0.33 12.52 -8.02
N GLY A 178 0.01 13.78 -8.25
CA GLY A 178 -0.86 14.75 -8.91
C GLY A 178 -1.16 14.42 -10.37
N ALA A 179 -0.43 13.48 -10.97
CA ALA A 179 -0.74 12.94 -12.29
C ALA A 179 -1.86 11.86 -12.25
N LEU A 180 -2.20 11.33 -11.08
CA LEU A 180 -3.31 10.40 -10.92
C LEU A 180 -4.65 11.16 -10.85
N PRO A 181 -5.77 10.58 -11.33
CA PRO A 181 -7.08 11.23 -11.35
C PRO A 181 -7.75 11.23 -9.97
N VAL A 182 -7.07 11.81 -8.96
CA VAL A 182 -7.51 11.76 -7.56
C VAL A 182 -7.30 13.08 -6.82
N THR A 183 -8.13 13.32 -5.81
CA THR A 183 -7.92 14.36 -4.81
C THR A 183 -7.17 13.78 -3.61
N LEU A 184 -6.06 14.40 -3.19
CA LEU A 184 -5.24 13.92 -2.09
C LEU A 184 -5.72 14.51 -0.76
N ILE A 185 -6.11 13.65 0.18
CA ILE A 185 -6.46 14.02 1.56
C ILE A 185 -5.30 13.66 2.49
N PRO A 186 -4.63 14.62 3.16
CA PRO A 186 -3.57 14.31 4.10
C PRO A 186 -4.11 13.59 5.35
N ARG A 187 -3.32 12.68 5.92
CA ARG A 187 -3.70 11.87 7.07
C ARG A 187 -4.10 12.70 8.31
N ASP A 188 -3.48 13.86 8.48
CA ASP A 188 -3.85 14.79 9.54
C ASP A 188 -5.24 15.38 9.23
N ASN A 189 -6.21 15.20 10.15
CA ASN A 189 -7.64 15.52 9.96
C ASN A 189 -8.36 14.69 8.86
N SER A 190 -7.85 13.52 8.54
CA SER A 190 -8.38 12.65 7.48
C SER A 190 -9.86 12.32 7.60
N MET A 191 -10.36 12.02 8.81
CA MET A 191 -11.76 11.63 9.03
C MET A 191 -12.75 12.70 8.55
N ARG A 192 -12.49 13.98 8.88
CA ARG A 192 -13.34 15.09 8.41
C ARG A 192 -13.30 15.22 6.89
N GLY A 193 -12.11 15.09 6.28
CA GLY A 193 -11.92 15.17 4.82
C GLY A 193 -12.67 14.05 4.09
N LEU A 194 -12.54 12.82 4.58
CA LEU A 194 -13.19 11.64 3.99
C LEU A 194 -14.72 11.72 4.12
N LEU A 195 -15.25 12.08 5.29
CA LEU A 195 -16.70 12.26 5.49
C LEU A 195 -17.26 13.41 4.63
N LYS A 196 -16.49 14.50 4.44
CA LYS A 196 -16.88 15.59 3.55
C LYS A 196 -16.94 15.14 2.09
N ALA A 197 -15.98 14.33 1.64
CA ALA A 197 -15.96 13.77 0.27
C ALA A 197 -17.18 12.84 0.07
N LEU A 198 -17.40 11.88 0.98
CA LEU A 198 -18.57 10.99 0.93
C LEU A 198 -19.90 11.76 0.95
N GLY A 199 -20.01 12.81 1.77
CA GLY A 199 -21.20 13.67 1.83
C GLY A 199 -21.47 14.46 0.55
N LYS A 200 -20.49 14.58 -0.35
CA LYS A 200 -20.65 15.15 -1.69
C LYS A 200 -20.93 14.09 -2.77
N GLY A 201 -21.04 12.80 -2.40
CA GLY A 201 -21.18 11.72 -3.33
C GLY A 201 -19.85 11.26 -3.97
N GLU A 202 -18.68 11.77 -3.51
CA GLU A 202 -17.40 11.31 -4.01
C GLU A 202 -17.07 9.91 -3.47
N LYS A 203 -16.31 9.13 -4.24
CA LYS A 203 -15.69 7.91 -3.71
C LYS A 203 -14.46 8.28 -2.88
N VAL A 204 -14.16 7.47 -1.85
CA VAL A 204 -12.94 7.64 -1.05
C VAL A 204 -12.10 6.38 -1.08
N GLY A 205 -10.77 6.52 -1.19
CA GLY A 205 -9.82 5.40 -1.28
C GLY A 205 -8.86 5.34 -0.10
N LEU A 206 -8.67 4.14 0.47
CA LEU A 206 -7.77 3.90 1.60
C LEU A 206 -6.94 2.62 1.39
N ALA A 207 -5.61 2.71 1.56
CA ALA A 207 -4.76 1.55 1.75
C ALA A 207 -4.70 1.22 3.25
N SER A 208 -5.30 0.11 3.68
CA SER A 208 -5.58 -0.17 5.10
C SER A 208 -4.91 -1.42 5.67
N ASP A 209 -3.98 -2.04 4.94
CA ASP A 209 -3.19 -3.19 5.40
C ASP A 209 -2.11 -2.85 6.44
N VAL A 210 -2.02 -1.59 6.85
CA VAL A 210 -1.03 -1.13 7.83
C VAL A 210 -1.59 -1.19 9.25
N ARG A 211 -0.72 -1.59 10.21
CA ARG A 211 -1.04 -1.52 11.63
C ARG A 211 -1.37 -0.08 12.05
N LEU A 212 -2.41 0.07 12.83
CA LEU A 212 -2.77 1.31 13.50
C LEU A 212 -2.69 1.11 15.02
N ASP A 213 -1.84 1.89 15.71
CA ASP A 213 -1.61 1.70 17.16
C ASP A 213 -2.87 1.95 18.02
N SER A 214 -3.85 2.71 17.52
CA SER A 214 -5.18 2.90 18.11
C SER A 214 -6.24 1.98 17.53
N GLY A 215 -5.85 0.99 16.72
CA GLY A 215 -6.76 0.03 16.09
C GLY A 215 -7.14 -1.11 17.01
N GLU A 216 -8.05 -1.95 16.55
CA GLU A 216 -8.54 -3.11 17.28
C GLU A 216 -7.75 -4.38 16.95
N PRO A 217 -7.52 -5.27 17.93
CA PRO A 217 -6.80 -6.52 17.70
C PRO A 217 -7.72 -7.51 16.96
N LEU A 218 -7.51 -7.64 15.64
CA LEU A 218 -8.19 -8.64 14.81
C LEU A 218 -7.18 -9.64 14.26
N PRO A 219 -7.58 -10.90 14.03
CA PRO A 219 -6.69 -11.91 13.44
C PRO A 219 -6.32 -11.52 12.00
N PHE A 220 -5.01 -11.55 11.73
CA PHE A 220 -4.41 -11.40 10.41
C PHE A 220 -3.30 -12.45 10.29
N PHE A 221 -3.42 -13.36 9.33
CA PHE A 221 -2.62 -14.57 9.26
C PHE A 221 -2.61 -15.37 10.59
N GLY A 222 -3.79 -15.50 11.20
CA GLY A 222 -3.98 -16.23 12.45
C GLY A 222 -3.43 -15.55 13.71
N HIS A 223 -2.89 -14.34 13.60
CA HIS A 223 -2.29 -13.61 14.72
C HIS A 223 -2.92 -12.23 14.92
N PRO A 224 -3.07 -11.76 16.20
CA PRO A 224 -3.69 -10.47 16.47
C PRO A 224 -2.85 -9.31 15.92
N MET A 225 -3.44 -8.51 15.04
CA MET A 225 -2.90 -7.28 14.50
C MET A 225 -3.81 -6.11 14.90
N LEU A 226 -3.24 -5.00 15.36
CA LEU A 226 -3.99 -3.77 15.60
C LEU A 226 -4.47 -3.18 14.27
N THR A 227 -5.72 -3.41 13.96
CA THR A 227 -6.32 -3.21 12.65
C THR A 227 -7.03 -1.86 12.55
N ASN A 228 -6.90 -1.23 11.38
CA ASN A 228 -7.61 -0.01 11.04
C ASN A 228 -9.06 -0.33 10.64
N THR A 229 -10.03 -0.07 11.51
CA THR A 229 -11.46 -0.28 11.27
C THR A 229 -12.16 0.90 10.58
N VAL A 230 -11.42 1.99 10.30
CA VAL A 230 -11.96 3.21 9.68
C VAL A 230 -12.70 2.96 8.36
N PRO A 231 -12.23 2.11 7.42
CA PRO A 231 -12.95 1.88 6.17
C PRO A 231 -14.37 1.37 6.37
N GLY A 232 -14.55 0.32 7.18
CA GLY A 232 -15.87 -0.25 7.50
C GLY A 232 -16.76 0.76 8.22
N ARG A 233 -16.20 1.49 9.19
CA ARG A 233 -16.93 2.54 9.92
C ARG A 233 -17.39 3.68 9.01
N LEU A 234 -16.58 4.08 8.04
CA LEU A 234 -16.96 5.10 7.05
C LEU A 234 -18.11 4.61 6.16
N ALA A 235 -17.99 3.38 5.63
CA ALA A 235 -19.00 2.79 4.76
C ALA A 235 -20.37 2.68 5.47
N LEU A 236 -20.38 2.13 6.69
CA LEU A 236 -21.60 1.97 7.47
C LEU A 236 -22.25 3.33 7.86
N ARG A 237 -21.43 4.32 8.24
CA ARG A 237 -21.95 5.66 8.59
C ARG A 237 -22.47 6.44 7.40
N ALA A 238 -21.87 6.23 6.23
CA ALA A 238 -22.30 6.89 5.00
C ALA A 238 -23.42 6.11 4.28
N GLY A 239 -23.78 4.90 4.75
CA GLY A 239 -24.74 4.02 4.10
C GLY A 239 -24.31 3.65 2.68
N CYS A 240 -23.01 3.41 2.45
CA CYS A 240 -22.46 3.17 1.13
C CYS A 240 -21.62 1.89 1.08
N PRO A 241 -21.40 1.30 -0.12
CA PRO A 241 -20.64 0.07 -0.26
C PRO A 241 -19.15 0.25 0.10
N LEU A 242 -18.55 -0.85 0.62
CA LEU A 242 -17.12 -1.02 0.84
C LEU A 242 -16.58 -1.97 -0.21
N ILE A 243 -15.77 -1.47 -1.15
CA ILE A 243 -15.37 -2.20 -2.36
C ILE A 243 -13.85 -2.42 -2.36
N PRO A 244 -13.37 -3.67 -2.41
CA PRO A 244 -11.96 -3.98 -2.58
C PRO A 244 -11.50 -3.69 -4.01
N ILE A 245 -10.40 -2.95 -4.15
CA ILE A 245 -9.75 -2.66 -5.44
C ILE A 245 -8.31 -3.16 -5.40
N ARG A 246 -7.97 -4.04 -6.33
CA ARG A 246 -6.63 -4.61 -6.47
C ARG A 246 -5.98 -4.17 -7.79
N ALA A 247 -4.69 -3.95 -7.75
CA ALA A 247 -3.88 -3.82 -8.96
C ALA A 247 -2.85 -4.94 -9.04
N GLN A 248 -2.70 -5.56 -10.21
CA GLN A 248 -1.80 -6.69 -10.47
C GLN A 248 -0.91 -6.36 -11.67
N ARG A 249 0.35 -6.83 -11.62
CA ARG A 249 1.22 -6.82 -12.80
C ARG A 249 0.92 -8.06 -13.65
N LEU A 250 0.61 -7.85 -14.93
CA LEU A 250 0.43 -8.93 -15.92
C LEU A 250 1.72 -9.20 -16.70
N GLY A 251 2.69 -8.33 -16.57
CA GLY A 251 3.97 -8.36 -17.22
C GLY A 251 4.58 -6.96 -17.27
N PRO A 252 5.73 -6.77 -17.91
CA PRO A 252 6.34 -5.46 -18.05
C PRO A 252 5.39 -4.46 -18.73
N GLY A 253 5.14 -3.32 -18.07
CA GLY A 253 4.29 -2.26 -18.58
C GLY A 253 2.79 -2.59 -18.68
N ARG A 254 2.33 -3.74 -18.18
CA ARG A 254 0.94 -4.16 -18.26
C ARG A 254 0.37 -4.46 -16.88
N PHE A 255 -0.84 -3.97 -16.64
CA PHE A 255 -1.51 -4.06 -15.33
C PHE A 255 -2.95 -4.53 -15.48
N ARG A 256 -3.49 -5.10 -14.42
CA ARG A 256 -4.92 -5.34 -14.26
C ARG A 256 -5.41 -4.60 -13.03
N ILE A 257 -6.46 -3.82 -13.18
CA ILE A 257 -7.19 -3.17 -12.09
C ILE A 257 -8.47 -3.96 -11.90
N HIS A 258 -8.61 -4.57 -10.74
CA HIS A 258 -9.75 -5.41 -10.40
C HIS A 258 -10.55 -4.77 -9.27
N ALA A 259 -11.80 -4.42 -9.53
CA ALA A 259 -12.79 -4.08 -8.53
C ALA A 259 -13.58 -5.36 -8.19
N GLU A 260 -13.43 -5.86 -6.97
CA GLU A 260 -14.13 -7.03 -6.48
C GLU A 260 -15.55 -6.65 -5.99
N ALA A 261 -16.42 -7.64 -5.77
CA ALA A 261 -17.75 -7.41 -5.21
C ALA A 261 -17.67 -6.62 -3.88
N PRO A 262 -18.65 -5.74 -3.59
CA PRO A 262 -18.77 -5.07 -2.31
C PRO A 262 -18.78 -6.08 -1.16
N LEU A 263 -18.12 -5.73 -0.06
CA LEU A 263 -18.12 -6.54 1.15
C LEU A 263 -19.50 -6.48 1.84
N ASP A 264 -19.88 -7.60 2.46
CA ASP A 264 -21.14 -7.71 3.19
C ASP A 264 -21.14 -6.83 4.45
N PRO A 265 -22.02 -5.83 4.57
CA PRO A 265 -22.09 -4.95 5.74
C PRO A 265 -22.63 -5.63 7.01
N GLY A 266 -23.05 -6.89 6.93
CA GLY A 266 -23.75 -7.63 7.97
C GLY A 266 -25.19 -7.17 8.20
N PRO A 267 -25.96 -7.91 9.02
CA PRO A 267 -27.35 -7.61 9.30
C PRO A 267 -27.55 -6.23 9.93
N GLU A 268 -28.59 -5.51 9.50
CA GLU A 268 -28.86 -4.14 9.94
C GLU A 268 -29.30 -4.03 11.42
N ASP A 269 -29.85 -5.09 11.97
CA ASP A 269 -30.27 -5.19 13.37
C ASP A 269 -29.12 -5.41 14.36
N GLN A 270 -27.92 -5.72 13.86
CA GLN A 270 -26.73 -5.84 14.71
C GLN A 270 -26.16 -4.48 15.13
N PRO A 271 -25.54 -4.41 16.34
CA PRO A 271 -24.83 -3.22 16.80
C PRO A 271 -23.80 -2.73 15.77
N LEU A 272 -23.67 -1.41 15.65
CA LEU A 272 -22.73 -0.80 14.69
C LEU A 272 -21.29 -1.32 14.86
N GLU A 273 -20.84 -1.51 16.08
CA GLU A 273 -19.47 -1.96 16.36
C GLU A 273 -19.24 -3.40 15.89
N ASP A 274 -20.22 -4.28 16.05
CA ASP A 274 -20.15 -5.68 15.58
C ASP A 274 -20.05 -5.72 14.04
N ARG A 275 -20.86 -4.90 13.36
CA ARG A 275 -20.82 -4.73 11.90
C ARG A 275 -19.49 -4.13 11.43
N VAL A 276 -18.91 -3.19 12.17
CA VAL A 276 -17.58 -2.62 11.89
C VAL A 276 -16.50 -3.70 12.00
N GLN A 277 -16.54 -4.54 13.03
CA GLN A 277 -15.60 -5.65 13.21
C GLN A 277 -15.77 -6.71 12.11
N HIS A 278 -17.02 -7.05 11.76
CA HIS A 278 -17.35 -7.97 10.68
C HIS A 278 -16.74 -7.50 9.34
N LEU A 279 -16.95 -6.23 8.95
CA LEU A 279 -16.32 -5.65 7.75
C LEU A 279 -14.79 -5.63 7.85
N ALA A 280 -14.23 -5.26 8.99
CA ALA A 280 -12.79 -5.23 9.17
C ALA A 280 -12.15 -6.62 9.01
N GLN A 281 -12.83 -7.67 9.48
CA GLN A 281 -12.37 -9.05 9.30
C GLN A 281 -12.42 -9.49 7.83
N GLN A 282 -13.47 -9.13 7.09
CA GLN A 282 -13.56 -9.39 5.64
C GLN A 282 -12.46 -8.64 4.87
N VAL A 283 -12.16 -7.39 5.25
CA VAL A 283 -11.06 -6.61 4.69
C VAL A 283 -9.74 -7.35 4.88
N LEU A 284 -9.46 -7.85 6.09
CA LEU A 284 -8.24 -8.61 6.38
C LEU A 284 -8.20 -9.91 5.59
N GLY A 285 -9.29 -10.67 5.52
CA GLY A 285 -9.38 -11.90 4.73
C GLY A 285 -9.14 -11.66 3.23
N THR A 286 -9.62 -10.53 2.70
CA THR A 286 -9.35 -10.11 1.32
C THR A 286 -7.86 -9.84 1.13
N TYR A 287 -7.21 -9.14 2.06
CA TYR A 287 -5.78 -8.87 1.99
C TYR A 287 -4.93 -10.12 2.16
N GLU A 288 -5.31 -11.04 3.06
CA GLU A 288 -4.65 -12.34 3.21
C GLU A 288 -4.64 -13.12 1.89
N ARG A 289 -5.79 -13.22 1.22
CA ARG A 289 -5.91 -13.87 -0.08
C ARG A 289 -4.99 -13.22 -1.13
N TRP A 290 -5.00 -11.89 -1.25
CA TRP A 290 -4.13 -11.18 -2.20
C TRP A 290 -2.64 -11.39 -1.92
N ILE A 291 -2.27 -11.38 -0.64
CA ILE A 291 -0.87 -11.59 -0.22
C ILE A 291 -0.45 -13.03 -0.45
N GLN A 292 -1.32 -14.03 -0.17
CA GLN A 292 -1.03 -15.44 -0.42
C GLN A 292 -0.85 -15.75 -1.90
N GLU A 293 -1.62 -15.10 -2.77
CA GLU A 293 -1.47 -15.25 -4.23
C GLU A 293 -0.16 -14.65 -4.76
N ALA A 294 0.36 -13.61 -4.14
CA ALA A 294 1.56 -12.90 -4.59
C ALA A 294 2.40 -12.35 -3.40
N PRO A 295 2.97 -13.22 -2.55
CA PRO A 295 3.63 -12.78 -1.32
C PRO A 295 4.85 -11.88 -1.58
N GLY A 296 5.60 -12.13 -2.65
CA GLY A 296 6.71 -11.28 -3.09
C GLY A 296 6.29 -9.89 -3.59
N GLU A 297 5.00 -9.64 -3.80
CA GLU A 297 4.46 -8.32 -4.17
C GLU A 297 4.01 -7.49 -2.95
N TRP A 298 4.01 -8.07 -1.75
CA TRP A 298 3.56 -7.35 -0.56
C TRP A 298 4.65 -6.44 0.02
N MET A 299 4.30 -5.17 0.24
CA MET A 299 5.18 -4.15 0.84
C MET A 299 5.23 -4.26 2.36
N ALA A 300 5.55 -5.44 2.89
CA ALA A 300 5.59 -5.76 4.31
C ALA A 300 6.78 -5.13 5.08
N MET A 301 7.19 -3.92 4.73
CA MET A 301 8.39 -3.27 5.27
C MET A 301 8.15 -2.47 6.56
N ALA A 302 6.89 -2.37 7.01
CA ALA A 302 6.53 -1.79 8.30
C ALA A 302 6.08 -2.90 9.25
N ARG A 303 6.26 -2.67 10.56
CA ARG A 303 5.77 -3.60 11.58
C ARG A 303 4.25 -3.78 11.45
N ARG A 304 3.78 -5.03 11.47
CA ARG A 304 2.36 -5.40 11.43
C ARG A 304 1.87 -5.96 12.76
N TRP A 305 2.66 -6.84 13.37
CA TRP A 305 2.30 -7.57 14.59
C TRP A 305 3.06 -7.05 15.83
N PRO A 306 2.74 -7.56 17.04
CA PRO A 306 3.51 -7.30 18.23
C PRO A 306 4.98 -7.70 18.05
N LYS A 307 5.91 -6.88 18.55
CA LYS A 307 7.36 -7.07 18.35
C LYS A 307 7.84 -8.44 18.86
N ALA A 308 7.26 -8.94 19.96
CA ALA A 308 7.62 -10.24 20.52
C ALA A 308 7.31 -11.36 19.52
N LEU A 309 6.11 -11.38 18.95
CA LEU A 309 5.70 -12.35 17.94
C LEU A 309 6.58 -12.30 16.68
N GLU A 310 6.87 -11.10 16.18
CA GLU A 310 7.75 -10.92 15.01
C GLU A 310 9.17 -11.46 15.27
N LEU A 311 9.71 -11.28 16.49
CA LEU A 311 11.02 -11.79 16.86
C LEU A 311 11.04 -13.30 17.01
N GLU A 312 10.01 -13.86 17.66
CA GLU A 312 9.88 -15.31 17.85
C GLU A 312 9.75 -16.06 16.51
N ALA A 313 8.90 -15.55 15.60
CA ALA A 313 8.76 -16.12 14.26
C ALA A 313 10.09 -16.10 13.48
N TYR A 314 10.82 -14.98 13.55
CA TYR A 314 12.14 -14.86 12.93
C TYR A 314 13.16 -15.85 13.51
N GLN A 315 13.20 -16.01 14.85
CA GLN A 315 14.10 -16.96 15.52
C GLN A 315 13.79 -18.40 15.14
N ARG A 316 12.51 -18.76 15.00
CA ARG A 316 12.10 -20.10 14.51
C ARG A 316 12.62 -20.37 13.10
N ALA A 317 12.47 -19.40 12.20
CA ALA A 317 12.99 -19.51 10.82
C ALA A 317 14.53 -19.64 10.80
N GLU A 318 15.23 -18.91 11.67
CA GLU A 318 16.69 -19.00 11.82
C GLU A 318 17.14 -20.37 12.37
N ALA A 319 16.40 -20.94 13.32
CA ALA A 319 16.68 -22.27 13.85
C ALA A 319 16.51 -23.36 12.79
N ARG A 320 15.49 -23.27 11.94
CA ARG A 320 15.29 -24.19 10.80
C ARG A 320 16.44 -24.09 9.78
N ASP A 321 16.95 -22.89 9.53
CA ASP A 321 18.09 -22.68 8.62
C ASP A 321 19.38 -23.37 9.12
N ARG A 322 19.53 -23.52 10.45
CA ARG A 322 20.67 -24.22 11.05
C ARG A 322 20.50 -25.73 11.08
N ALA A 323 19.27 -26.22 10.97
CA ALA A 323 18.95 -27.65 11.02
C ALA A 323 18.88 -28.29 9.63
N SER A 324 18.84 -27.50 8.58
CA SER A 324 18.87 -27.90 7.16
C SER A 324 20.29 -27.80 6.58
#